data_a4527c017d0cbe4b981b9934f598a9b0
#
_entry.id   a4527c017d0cbe4b981b9934f598a9b0
#
_cell.length_a   1.000
_cell.length_b   1.000
_cell.length_c   1.000
_cell.angle_alpha   90.00
_cell.angle_beta   90.00
_cell.angle_gamma   90.00
#
_symmetry.space_group_name_H-M   'P 1'
#
loop_
_entity.id
_entity.type
_entity.pdbx_description
1 polymer ?
#
loop_
_entity_poly.entity_id
_entity_poly.type
_entity_poly.pdbx_seq_one_letter_code
_entity_poly.pdbx_strand_id
1 'polypeptide(L)'
;MNLHEYQGKEILSTFGVKIQKGIVVNTPQEAVAAAKKLTEETGTGWHVLKAQVHAGGRGKGGGVKLAKNLGEVESIADQIIGMQLITPQTSAEGKKVHQVLVAEDVYYPGETETSEFYISVLLNRTSGRNMIMYSTEGGMDIETVAEETPHLIFTEEIDPATGMLPFQARRVAFNLGLSGAAFKDMTKFVTALYTAYDKSDASLFEINPVLKTSDNKILAVDAKVTIDDNALFRHKDYLELRDIREENPIEVEAGALGLNYVDLDGNVGCMVNGAGLAMATMDLIKQAGGEPANFLDVGGTADAARVEAAFQIILKDPEVKAILINIFGGIVRCDRVAQGVIDAYKNMGTITVPIIVRLQGTNADIAKELIDNSGLDVQSAVEFQEAADKVQAVLA
;
A
#
# COMPACT_ATOMS: atom_id res chain seq x y z
N MET A 1 2.21 3.60 4.73
CA MET A 1 1.03 4.47 4.47
C MET A 1 1.09 4.95 3.03
N ASN A 2 0.08 4.64 2.22
CA ASN A 2 -0.03 5.16 0.86
C ASN A 2 -0.61 6.57 0.88
N LEU A 3 -0.20 7.39 -0.09
CA LEU A 3 -0.69 8.76 -0.27
C LEU A 3 -1.43 8.89 -1.60
N HIS A 4 -2.40 9.82 -1.65
CA HIS A 4 -2.97 10.25 -2.92
C HIS A 4 -1.93 10.98 -3.78
N GLU A 5 -2.12 10.99 -5.10
CA GLU A 5 -1.22 11.66 -6.05
C GLU A 5 -0.95 13.12 -5.67
N TYR A 6 -1.99 13.88 -5.33
CA TYR A 6 -1.82 15.30 -4.98
C TYR A 6 -0.99 15.48 -3.71
N GLN A 7 -1.17 14.65 -2.69
CA GLN A 7 -0.39 14.68 -1.45
C GLN A 7 1.08 14.36 -1.71
N GLY A 8 1.35 13.30 -2.50
CA GLY A 8 2.70 12.96 -2.93
C GLY A 8 3.38 14.10 -3.71
N LYS A 9 2.65 14.74 -4.61
CA LYS A 9 3.13 15.92 -5.35
C LYS A 9 3.43 17.11 -4.44
N GLU A 10 2.60 17.37 -3.43
CA GLU A 10 2.85 18.43 -2.45
C GLU A 10 4.15 18.17 -1.69
N ILE A 11 4.37 16.95 -1.20
CA ILE A 11 5.64 16.58 -0.56
C ILE A 11 6.81 16.80 -1.52
N LEU A 12 6.75 16.28 -2.75
CA LEU A 12 7.78 16.46 -3.76
C LEU A 12 8.11 17.94 -3.98
N SER A 13 7.09 18.79 -4.06
CA SER A 13 7.23 20.23 -4.26
C SER A 13 8.01 20.91 -3.13
N THR A 14 7.82 20.48 -1.87
CA THR A 14 8.57 21.04 -0.71
C THR A 14 10.07 20.80 -0.80
N PHE A 15 10.49 19.77 -1.52
CA PHE A 15 11.90 19.44 -1.77
C PHE A 15 12.43 20.03 -3.11
N GLY A 16 11.60 20.82 -3.81
CA GLY A 16 11.99 21.49 -5.05
C GLY A 16 11.85 20.64 -6.31
N VAL A 17 11.16 19.49 -6.24
CA VAL A 17 10.76 18.75 -7.44
C VAL A 17 9.66 19.54 -8.15
N LYS A 18 9.84 19.81 -9.43
CA LYS A 18 8.80 20.47 -10.24
C LYS A 18 7.67 19.47 -10.51
N ILE A 19 6.46 19.89 -10.26
CA ILE A 19 5.25 19.07 -10.41
C ILE A 19 4.29 19.72 -11.41
N GLN A 20 3.45 18.92 -12.05
CA GLN A 20 2.24 19.39 -12.71
C GLN A 20 1.33 20.01 -11.65
N LYS A 21 0.93 21.27 -11.82
CA LYS A 21 0.03 21.95 -10.87
C LYS A 21 -1.37 21.38 -10.95
N GLY A 22 -2.04 21.32 -9.79
CA GLY A 22 -3.40 20.84 -9.71
C GLY A 22 -4.07 21.25 -8.40
N ILE A 23 -5.39 21.16 -8.39
CA ILE A 23 -6.25 21.47 -7.24
C ILE A 23 -7.20 20.30 -7.04
N VAL A 24 -7.21 19.72 -5.83
CA VAL A 24 -8.13 18.63 -5.48
C VAL A 24 -9.51 19.20 -5.14
N VAL A 25 -10.56 18.50 -5.58
CA VAL A 25 -11.95 18.92 -5.45
C VAL A 25 -12.86 17.72 -5.15
N ASN A 26 -14.01 17.99 -4.52
CA ASN A 26 -14.97 16.99 -4.12
C ASN A 26 -16.32 17.10 -4.90
N THR A 27 -16.52 18.18 -5.64
CA THR A 27 -17.75 18.43 -6.39
C THR A 27 -17.46 18.94 -7.80
N PRO A 28 -18.37 18.73 -8.78
CA PRO A 28 -18.22 19.26 -10.12
C PRO A 28 -18.12 20.79 -10.17
N GLN A 29 -18.82 21.50 -9.28
CA GLN A 29 -18.79 22.98 -9.19
C GLN A 29 -17.42 23.48 -8.71
N GLU A 30 -16.84 22.79 -7.72
CA GLU A 30 -15.46 23.07 -7.28
C GLU A 30 -14.46 22.80 -8.41
N ALA A 31 -14.69 21.78 -9.25
CA ALA A 31 -13.81 21.49 -10.39
C ALA A 31 -13.77 22.63 -11.40
N VAL A 32 -14.91 23.26 -11.70
CA VAL A 32 -14.97 24.43 -12.57
C VAL A 32 -14.23 25.62 -11.95
N ALA A 33 -14.40 25.83 -10.65
CA ALA A 33 -13.69 26.92 -9.95
C ALA A 33 -12.16 26.68 -9.94
N ALA A 34 -11.73 25.45 -9.70
CA ALA A 34 -10.32 25.03 -9.74
C ALA A 34 -9.71 25.22 -11.14
N ALA A 35 -10.43 24.81 -12.19
CA ALA A 35 -9.99 24.98 -13.58
C ALA A 35 -9.80 26.46 -13.95
N LYS A 36 -10.71 27.33 -13.54
CA LYS A 36 -10.58 28.79 -13.75
C LYS A 36 -9.32 29.33 -13.08
N LYS A 37 -9.13 28.97 -11.80
CA LYS A 37 -7.95 29.39 -11.04
C LYS A 37 -6.65 28.91 -11.68
N LEU A 38 -6.59 27.64 -12.11
CA LEU A 38 -5.42 27.09 -12.82
C LEU A 38 -5.16 27.82 -14.13
N THR A 39 -6.20 28.15 -14.91
CA THR A 39 -6.06 28.95 -16.13
C THR A 39 -5.44 30.33 -15.85
N GLU A 40 -5.88 31.00 -14.79
CA GLU A 40 -5.32 32.29 -14.37
C GLU A 40 -3.83 32.18 -13.95
N GLU A 41 -3.46 31.10 -13.27
CA GLU A 41 -2.11 30.89 -12.75
C GLU A 41 -1.11 30.37 -13.79
N THR A 42 -1.55 29.57 -14.75
CA THR A 42 -0.68 28.83 -15.69
C THR A 42 -0.84 29.24 -17.14
N GLY A 43 -1.95 29.90 -17.47
CA GLY A 43 -2.29 30.29 -18.84
C GLY A 43 -2.84 29.15 -19.71
N THR A 44 -2.97 27.92 -19.18
CA THR A 44 -3.53 26.79 -19.93
C THR A 44 -5.07 26.79 -19.86
N GLY A 45 -5.72 26.55 -21.00
CA GLY A 45 -7.18 26.43 -21.09
C GLY A 45 -7.67 24.99 -21.06
N TRP A 46 -6.76 24.03 -21.12
CA TRP A 46 -7.06 22.60 -21.05
C TRP A 46 -6.67 22.04 -19.69
N HIS A 47 -7.47 21.10 -19.20
CA HIS A 47 -7.29 20.54 -17.86
C HIS A 47 -7.40 19.02 -17.91
N VAL A 48 -6.63 18.33 -17.06
CA VAL A 48 -6.72 16.89 -16.89
C VAL A 48 -7.39 16.62 -15.54
N LEU A 49 -8.47 15.85 -15.56
CA LEU A 49 -9.18 15.41 -14.35
C LEU A 49 -8.73 14.00 -14.01
N LYS A 50 -8.23 13.82 -12.78
CA LYS A 50 -7.64 12.56 -12.33
C LYS A 50 -8.31 12.10 -11.05
N ALA A 51 -8.97 10.93 -11.09
CA ALA A 51 -9.49 10.27 -9.89
C ALA A 51 -8.40 10.10 -8.84
N GLN A 52 -8.70 10.40 -7.59
CA GLN A 52 -7.77 10.22 -6.47
C GLN A 52 -8.17 8.96 -5.71
N VAL A 53 -7.47 7.86 -6.00
CA VAL A 53 -7.58 6.55 -5.35
C VAL A 53 -6.19 5.94 -5.18
N HIS A 54 -6.01 5.08 -4.18
CA HIS A 54 -4.75 4.35 -3.96
C HIS A 54 -4.65 3.14 -4.90
N ALA A 55 -4.67 3.39 -6.21
CA ALA A 55 -4.48 2.36 -7.24
C ALA A 55 -3.81 2.97 -8.48
N GLY A 56 -2.93 2.21 -9.09
CA GLY A 56 -2.35 2.54 -10.41
C GLY A 56 -3.31 2.17 -11.54
N GLY A 57 -2.93 2.55 -12.79
CA GLY A 57 -3.72 2.22 -13.97
C GLY A 57 -5.05 2.97 -14.10
N ARG A 58 -5.22 4.09 -13.39
CA ARG A 58 -6.44 4.91 -13.36
C ARG A 58 -6.91 5.33 -14.76
N GLY A 59 -5.97 5.61 -15.67
CA GLY A 59 -6.29 5.96 -17.06
C GLY A 59 -6.99 4.82 -17.80
N LYS A 60 -6.54 3.56 -17.61
CA LYS A 60 -7.16 2.36 -18.21
C LYS A 60 -8.57 2.13 -17.68
N GLY A 61 -8.85 2.48 -16.42
CA GLY A 61 -10.18 2.42 -15.81
C GLY A 61 -11.10 3.62 -16.11
N GLY A 62 -10.64 4.60 -16.91
CA GLY A 62 -11.43 5.80 -17.22
C GLY A 62 -11.40 6.89 -16.15
N GLY A 63 -10.54 6.75 -15.14
CA GLY A 63 -10.36 7.71 -14.04
C GLY A 63 -9.44 8.91 -14.38
N VAL A 64 -8.92 9.00 -15.61
CA VAL A 64 -8.14 10.13 -16.09
C VAL A 64 -8.69 10.59 -17.43
N LYS A 65 -9.13 11.85 -17.50
CA LYS A 65 -9.75 12.44 -18.72
C LYS A 65 -9.28 13.87 -18.96
N LEU A 66 -9.11 14.21 -20.23
CA LEU A 66 -8.79 15.57 -20.69
C LEU A 66 -10.07 16.36 -20.92
N ALA A 67 -10.15 17.57 -20.36
CA ALA A 67 -11.19 18.56 -20.59
C ALA A 67 -10.61 19.75 -21.37
N LYS A 68 -11.25 20.14 -22.47
CA LYS A 68 -10.80 21.20 -23.36
C LYS A 68 -11.49 22.55 -23.09
N ASN A 69 -12.49 22.55 -22.22
CA ASN A 69 -13.26 23.73 -21.83
C ASN A 69 -13.93 23.49 -20.46
N LEU A 70 -14.46 24.55 -19.84
CA LEU A 70 -15.07 24.48 -18.52
C LEU A 70 -16.34 23.63 -18.46
N GLY A 71 -17.12 23.53 -19.54
CA GLY A 71 -18.29 22.66 -19.60
C GLY A 71 -17.91 21.17 -19.57
N GLU A 72 -16.81 20.81 -20.25
CA GLU A 72 -16.26 19.47 -20.18
C GLU A 72 -15.66 19.17 -18.78
N VAL A 73 -15.03 20.16 -18.12
CA VAL A 73 -14.56 19.99 -16.74
C VAL A 73 -15.68 19.59 -15.81
N GLU A 74 -16.81 20.29 -15.84
CA GLU A 74 -17.98 19.97 -15.01
C GLU A 74 -18.53 18.57 -15.32
N SER A 75 -18.78 18.28 -16.59
CA SER A 75 -19.33 16.99 -17.03
C SER A 75 -18.41 15.80 -16.69
N ILE A 76 -17.09 15.95 -16.86
CA ILE A 76 -16.12 14.90 -16.54
C ILE A 76 -16.01 14.72 -15.03
N ALA A 77 -16.00 15.81 -14.26
CA ALA A 77 -16.00 15.73 -12.81
C ALA A 77 -17.23 14.98 -12.27
N ASP A 78 -18.41 15.27 -12.83
CA ASP A 78 -19.67 14.58 -12.47
C ASP A 78 -19.64 13.07 -12.80
N GLN A 79 -18.95 12.68 -13.88
CA GLN A 79 -18.78 11.27 -14.25
C GLN A 79 -17.80 10.54 -13.35
N ILE A 80 -16.72 11.20 -12.91
CA ILE A 80 -15.62 10.57 -12.16
C ILE A 80 -15.91 10.54 -10.66
N ILE A 81 -16.46 11.64 -10.09
CA ILE A 81 -16.77 11.70 -8.66
C ILE A 81 -17.92 10.73 -8.36
N GLY A 82 -17.69 9.82 -7.43
CA GLY A 82 -18.67 8.80 -7.04
C GLY A 82 -18.65 7.52 -7.88
N MET A 83 -17.90 7.48 -9.01
CA MET A 83 -17.77 6.26 -9.79
C MET A 83 -17.05 5.14 -9.02
N GLN A 84 -17.37 3.90 -9.36
CA GLN A 84 -16.62 2.73 -8.94
C GLN A 84 -15.50 2.49 -9.97
N LEU A 85 -14.28 2.86 -9.61
CA LEU A 85 -13.14 2.76 -10.51
C LEU A 85 -12.48 1.38 -10.42
N ILE A 86 -12.53 0.63 -11.52
CA ILE A 86 -11.86 -0.66 -11.68
C ILE A 86 -10.61 -0.44 -12.52
N THR A 87 -9.47 -0.87 -12.01
CA THR A 87 -8.16 -0.81 -12.68
C THR A 87 -7.49 -2.18 -12.64
N PRO A 88 -6.40 -2.42 -13.38
CA PRO A 88 -5.61 -3.65 -13.23
C PRO A 88 -5.04 -3.90 -11.82
N GLN A 89 -4.99 -2.87 -10.97
CA GLN A 89 -4.45 -2.93 -9.61
C GLN A 89 -5.53 -2.91 -8.52
N THR A 90 -6.83 -2.93 -8.87
CA THR A 90 -7.94 -3.04 -7.90
C THR A 90 -8.54 -4.44 -7.93
N SER A 91 -9.29 -4.80 -6.89
CA SER A 91 -10.20 -5.95 -6.94
C SER A 91 -11.28 -5.75 -8.01
N ALA A 92 -12.05 -6.81 -8.30
CA ALA A 92 -13.20 -6.73 -9.22
C ALA A 92 -14.28 -5.75 -8.76
N GLU A 93 -14.37 -5.48 -7.46
CA GLU A 93 -15.28 -4.50 -6.89
C GLU A 93 -14.84 -3.06 -7.17
N GLY A 94 -13.54 -2.84 -7.45
CA GLY A 94 -12.96 -1.53 -7.68
C GLY A 94 -12.89 -0.67 -6.43
N LYS A 95 -12.60 0.63 -6.62
CA LYS A 95 -12.56 1.63 -5.56
C LYS A 95 -13.46 2.81 -5.87
N LYS A 96 -14.21 3.27 -4.86
CA LYS A 96 -15.08 4.44 -5.00
C LYS A 96 -14.26 5.72 -5.05
N VAL A 97 -14.45 6.51 -6.09
CA VAL A 97 -13.77 7.81 -6.23
C VAL A 97 -14.48 8.87 -5.39
N HIS A 98 -13.80 9.41 -4.39
CA HIS A 98 -14.35 10.46 -3.52
C HIS A 98 -13.95 11.86 -3.94
N GLN A 99 -12.82 12.00 -4.62
CA GLN A 99 -12.24 13.29 -5.01
C GLN A 99 -11.47 13.20 -6.32
N VAL A 100 -11.35 14.32 -6.99
CA VAL A 100 -10.67 14.47 -8.28
C VAL A 100 -9.61 15.56 -8.19
N LEU A 101 -8.44 15.29 -8.75
CA LEU A 101 -7.43 16.32 -8.99
C LEU A 101 -7.69 16.95 -10.36
N VAL A 102 -8.02 18.23 -10.38
CA VAL A 102 -8.03 19.03 -11.61
C VAL A 102 -6.62 19.58 -11.81
N ALA A 103 -5.95 19.17 -12.87
CA ALA A 103 -4.57 19.52 -13.15
C ALA A 103 -4.44 20.31 -14.47
N GLU A 104 -3.42 21.15 -14.58
CA GLU A 104 -3.07 21.82 -15.83
C GLU A 104 -2.70 20.80 -16.91
N ASP A 105 -2.99 21.09 -18.17
CA ASP A 105 -2.40 20.37 -19.29
C ASP A 105 -0.95 20.80 -19.50
N VAL A 106 -0.04 19.84 -19.51
CA VAL A 106 1.41 20.06 -19.67
C VAL A 106 1.96 19.55 -21.01
N TYR A 107 1.08 19.05 -21.89
CA TYR A 107 1.40 18.55 -23.23
C TYR A 107 1.14 19.63 -24.30
N TYR A 108 1.69 20.81 -24.10
CA TYR A 108 1.55 21.91 -25.04
C TYR A 108 2.63 21.90 -26.15
N PRO A 109 2.31 22.36 -27.36
CA PRO A 109 3.29 22.47 -28.44
C PRO A 109 4.38 23.51 -28.11
N GLY A 110 5.59 23.29 -28.56
CA GLY A 110 6.73 24.17 -28.30
C GLY A 110 7.90 23.86 -29.22
N GLU A 111 9.12 24.24 -28.78
CA GLU A 111 10.33 24.16 -29.59
C GLU A 111 10.83 22.72 -29.81
N THR A 112 10.57 21.84 -28.87
CA THR A 112 11.01 20.44 -28.93
C THR A 112 9.84 19.49 -28.72
N GLU A 113 10.02 18.22 -29.11
CA GLU A 113 9.06 17.15 -28.78
C GLU A 113 9.05 16.87 -27.29
N THR A 114 7.88 16.52 -26.75
CA THR A 114 7.74 16.01 -25.39
C THR A 114 8.26 14.58 -25.31
N SER A 115 8.75 14.18 -24.13
CA SER A 115 9.17 12.81 -23.88
C SER A 115 8.75 12.40 -22.47
N GLU A 116 8.30 11.16 -22.33
CA GLU A 116 7.90 10.58 -21.06
C GLU A 116 8.95 9.60 -20.56
N PHE A 117 9.22 9.64 -19.27
CA PHE A 117 10.16 8.74 -18.60
C PHE A 117 9.50 8.11 -17.37
N TYR A 118 10.01 6.96 -16.99
CA TYR A 118 9.74 6.35 -15.69
C TYR A 118 10.90 6.63 -14.74
N ILE A 119 10.63 7.08 -13.52
CA ILE A 119 11.64 7.19 -12.45
C ILE A 119 11.01 6.80 -11.12
N SER A 120 11.65 5.86 -10.42
CA SER A 120 11.27 5.49 -9.05
C SER A 120 12.48 5.47 -8.12
N VAL A 121 12.22 5.67 -6.83
CA VAL A 121 13.18 5.49 -5.75
C VAL A 121 12.59 4.49 -4.77
N LEU A 122 13.32 3.42 -4.48
CA LEU A 122 12.89 2.33 -3.62
C LEU A 122 14.09 1.65 -2.95
N LEU A 123 13.80 0.75 -2.00
CA LEU A 123 14.81 -0.08 -1.36
C LEU A 123 15.10 -1.32 -2.20
N ASN A 124 16.36 -1.53 -2.59
CA ASN A 124 16.82 -2.83 -3.08
C ASN A 124 17.05 -3.75 -1.87
N ARG A 125 16.15 -4.69 -1.64
CA ARG A 125 16.19 -5.60 -0.50
C ARG A 125 17.37 -6.58 -0.56
N THR A 126 17.90 -6.88 -1.74
CA THR A 126 19.05 -7.78 -1.91
C THR A 126 20.36 -7.14 -1.44
N SER A 127 20.58 -5.87 -1.82
CA SER A 127 21.79 -5.13 -1.44
C SER A 127 21.62 -4.33 -0.13
N GLY A 128 20.39 -4.13 0.35
CA GLY A 128 20.08 -3.27 1.49
C GLY A 128 20.33 -1.78 1.22
N ARG A 129 20.37 -1.36 -0.05
CA ARG A 129 20.62 0.02 -0.46
C ARG A 129 19.41 0.64 -1.13
N ASN A 130 19.26 1.94 -1.01
CA ASN A 130 18.30 2.66 -1.83
C ASN A 130 18.74 2.62 -3.29
N MET A 131 17.76 2.56 -4.19
CA MET A 131 17.99 2.43 -5.61
C MET A 131 17.08 3.39 -6.37
N ILE A 132 17.62 4.07 -7.36
CA ILE A 132 16.83 4.76 -8.38
C ILE A 132 16.71 3.81 -9.56
N MET A 133 15.48 3.48 -9.94
CA MET A 133 15.15 2.75 -11.17
C MET A 133 14.54 3.73 -12.17
N TYR A 134 14.97 3.69 -13.43
CA TYR A 134 14.50 4.61 -14.45
C TYR A 134 14.51 3.98 -15.84
N SER A 135 13.61 4.47 -16.71
CA SER A 135 13.48 4.01 -18.09
C SER A 135 13.07 5.15 -19.02
N THR A 136 13.40 4.98 -20.30
CA THR A 136 12.91 5.84 -21.40
C THR A 136 11.46 5.54 -21.75
N GLU A 137 10.90 4.44 -21.26
CA GLU A 137 9.52 4.00 -21.48
C GLU A 137 8.62 4.51 -20.35
N GLY A 138 8.26 5.80 -20.42
CA GLY A 138 7.32 6.42 -19.48
C GLY A 138 5.86 6.23 -19.90
N GLY A 139 4.94 6.40 -18.94
CA GLY A 139 3.50 6.24 -19.16
C GLY A 139 3.03 4.78 -19.32
N MET A 140 3.95 3.82 -19.28
CA MET A 140 3.69 2.38 -19.35
C MET A 140 3.87 1.72 -17.97
N ASP A 141 3.27 0.53 -17.80
CA ASP A 141 3.51 -0.28 -16.62
C ASP A 141 4.95 -0.82 -16.65
N ILE A 142 5.71 -0.58 -15.58
CA ILE A 142 7.14 -0.94 -15.54
C ILE A 142 7.36 -2.46 -15.60
N GLU A 143 6.41 -3.25 -15.13
CA GLU A 143 6.40 -4.70 -15.22
C GLU A 143 6.39 -5.16 -16.69
N THR A 144 5.57 -4.52 -17.53
CA THR A 144 5.55 -4.77 -18.98
C THR A 144 6.88 -4.41 -19.63
N VAL A 145 7.48 -3.29 -19.24
CA VAL A 145 8.82 -2.89 -19.72
C VAL A 145 9.88 -3.91 -19.31
N ALA A 146 9.78 -4.44 -18.07
CA ALA A 146 10.70 -5.47 -17.58
C ALA A 146 10.60 -6.80 -18.33
N GLU A 147 9.42 -7.15 -18.82
CA GLU A 147 9.18 -8.37 -19.60
C GLU A 147 9.58 -8.19 -21.09
N GLU A 148 9.18 -7.09 -21.72
CA GLU A 148 9.34 -6.89 -23.15
C GLU A 148 10.67 -6.25 -23.52
N THR A 149 11.14 -5.25 -22.75
CA THR A 149 12.33 -4.45 -23.04
C THR A 149 13.23 -4.22 -21.83
N PRO A 150 13.68 -5.27 -21.12
CA PRO A 150 14.43 -5.15 -19.87
C PRO A 150 15.74 -4.34 -20.00
N HIS A 151 16.29 -4.26 -21.19
CA HIS A 151 17.51 -3.48 -21.49
C HIS A 151 17.29 -1.96 -21.43
N LEU A 152 16.04 -1.49 -21.40
CA LEU A 152 15.68 -0.08 -21.23
C LEU A 152 15.45 0.32 -19.78
N ILE A 153 15.58 -0.63 -18.84
CA ILE A 153 15.54 -0.36 -17.41
C ILE A 153 16.95 -0.19 -16.87
N PHE A 154 17.21 0.95 -16.31
CA PHE A 154 18.48 1.31 -15.69
C PHE A 154 18.31 1.43 -14.18
N THR A 155 19.38 1.19 -13.42
CA THR A 155 19.38 1.32 -11.97
C THR A 155 20.65 2.03 -11.47
N GLU A 156 20.49 2.84 -10.42
CA GLU A 156 21.58 3.46 -9.66
C GLU A 156 21.40 3.12 -8.19
N GLU A 157 22.30 2.30 -7.65
CA GLU A 157 22.33 2.06 -6.21
C GLU A 157 23.01 3.21 -5.48
N ILE A 158 22.46 3.61 -4.35
CA ILE A 158 22.92 4.72 -3.55
C ILE A 158 23.36 4.19 -2.20
N ASP A 159 24.62 4.44 -1.86
CA ASP A 159 25.16 4.10 -0.57
C ASP A 159 24.55 5.00 0.53
N PRO A 160 23.93 4.44 1.56
CA PRO A 160 23.26 5.23 2.60
C PRO A 160 24.24 6.10 3.41
N ALA A 161 25.53 5.76 3.46
CA ALA A 161 26.54 6.55 4.17
C ALA A 161 26.93 7.83 3.42
N THR A 162 26.88 7.82 2.08
CA THR A 162 27.28 8.97 1.25
C THR A 162 26.08 9.71 0.65
N GLY A 163 24.93 9.07 0.59
CA GLY A 163 23.78 9.58 -0.14
C GLY A 163 24.01 9.61 -1.65
N MET A 164 23.12 10.26 -2.37
CA MET A 164 23.20 10.38 -3.82
C MET A 164 24.34 11.33 -4.24
N LEU A 165 25.24 10.84 -5.08
CA LEU A 165 26.37 11.61 -5.58
C LEU A 165 26.01 12.31 -6.91
N PRO A 166 26.58 13.52 -7.19
CA PRO A 166 26.23 14.30 -8.36
C PRO A 166 26.47 13.59 -9.72
N PHE A 167 27.42 12.66 -9.78
CA PHE A 167 27.66 11.90 -11.01
C PHE A 167 26.53 10.91 -11.31
N GLN A 168 25.87 10.36 -10.29
CA GLN A 168 24.73 9.44 -10.44
C GLN A 168 23.55 10.17 -11.07
N ALA A 169 23.20 11.36 -10.58
CA ALA A 169 22.14 12.18 -11.18
C ALA A 169 22.45 12.53 -12.65
N ARG A 170 23.72 12.82 -12.99
CA ARG A 170 24.13 13.06 -14.38
C ARG A 170 24.04 11.79 -15.23
N ARG A 171 24.35 10.62 -14.68
CA ARG A 171 24.24 9.34 -15.37
C ARG A 171 22.78 9.03 -15.70
N VAL A 172 21.85 9.26 -14.77
CA VAL A 172 20.40 9.15 -15.05
C VAL A 172 20.00 10.03 -16.23
N ALA A 173 20.34 11.32 -16.19
CA ALA A 173 20.00 12.24 -17.27
C ALA A 173 20.66 11.86 -18.61
N PHE A 174 21.88 11.31 -18.58
CA PHE A 174 22.59 10.85 -19.77
C PHE A 174 21.94 9.60 -20.38
N ASN A 175 21.65 8.60 -19.56
CA ASN A 175 21.02 7.35 -20.01
C ASN A 175 19.60 7.55 -20.54
N LEU A 176 18.88 8.58 -20.05
CA LEU A 176 17.60 9.01 -20.62
C LEU A 176 17.74 9.81 -21.92
N GLY A 177 18.96 9.93 -22.48
CA GLY A 177 19.20 10.60 -23.78
C GLY A 177 19.07 12.13 -23.73
N LEU A 178 19.09 12.73 -22.56
CA LEU A 178 18.86 14.16 -22.39
C LEU A 178 20.13 14.98 -22.65
N SER A 179 19.94 16.21 -23.14
CA SER A 179 21.02 17.16 -23.37
C SER A 179 20.59 18.60 -23.02
N GLY A 180 21.53 19.55 -23.03
CA GLY A 180 21.24 20.99 -22.90
C GLY A 180 20.52 21.34 -21.57
N ALA A 181 19.40 22.05 -21.69
CA ALA A 181 18.60 22.53 -20.58
C ALA A 181 17.88 21.35 -19.86
N ALA A 182 17.32 20.42 -20.60
CA ALA A 182 16.63 19.24 -20.06
C ALA A 182 17.57 18.35 -19.25
N PHE A 183 18.83 18.16 -19.67
CA PHE A 183 19.84 17.43 -18.92
C PHE A 183 20.11 18.07 -17.55
N LYS A 184 20.27 19.38 -17.51
CA LYS A 184 20.50 20.13 -16.26
C LYS A 184 19.27 20.05 -15.33
N ASP A 185 18.08 20.15 -15.91
CA ASP A 185 16.83 20.12 -15.16
C ASP A 185 16.57 18.72 -14.60
N MET A 186 16.79 17.67 -15.39
CA MET A 186 16.70 16.27 -14.92
C MET A 186 17.70 15.96 -13.80
N THR A 187 18.94 16.46 -13.91
CA THR A 187 19.93 16.28 -12.84
C THR A 187 19.46 16.88 -11.51
N LYS A 188 18.84 18.06 -11.55
CA LYS A 188 18.23 18.69 -10.36
C LYS A 188 17.02 17.90 -9.87
N PHE A 189 16.15 17.51 -10.80
CA PHE A 189 14.94 16.74 -10.50
C PHE A 189 15.25 15.45 -9.74
N VAL A 190 16.16 14.62 -10.25
CA VAL A 190 16.52 13.34 -9.64
C VAL A 190 17.18 13.54 -8.28
N THR A 191 18.04 14.56 -8.13
CA THR A 191 18.65 14.88 -6.83
C THR A 191 17.60 15.29 -5.80
N ALA A 192 16.63 16.13 -6.19
CA ALA A 192 15.54 16.57 -5.34
C ALA A 192 14.60 15.39 -4.99
N LEU A 193 14.29 14.53 -5.96
CA LEU A 193 13.46 13.34 -5.77
C LEU A 193 14.08 12.38 -4.76
N TYR A 194 15.37 12.09 -4.88
CA TYR A 194 16.06 11.24 -3.90
C TYR A 194 16.09 11.89 -2.51
N THR A 195 16.31 13.20 -2.44
CA THR A 195 16.27 13.93 -1.17
C THR A 195 14.88 13.86 -0.53
N ALA A 196 13.82 13.99 -1.32
CA ALA A 196 12.44 13.83 -0.85
C ALA A 196 12.22 12.44 -0.29
N TYR A 197 12.62 11.39 -1.01
CA TYR A 197 12.52 9.99 -0.58
C TYR A 197 13.21 9.76 0.76
N ASP A 198 14.48 10.15 0.87
CA ASP A 198 15.30 9.95 2.07
C ASP A 198 14.75 10.73 3.28
N LYS A 199 14.37 11.99 3.09
CA LYS A 199 13.92 12.87 4.19
C LYS A 199 12.48 12.62 4.62
N SER A 200 11.66 12.01 3.76
CA SER A 200 10.28 11.64 4.09
C SER A 200 10.17 10.24 4.67
N ASP A 201 11.27 9.50 4.83
CA ASP A 201 11.26 8.09 5.19
C ASP A 201 10.29 7.28 4.32
N ALA A 202 10.31 7.55 3.04
CA ALA A 202 9.46 6.84 2.11
C ALA A 202 10.01 5.44 1.80
N SER A 203 9.13 4.48 1.57
CA SER A 203 9.47 3.16 1.03
C SER A 203 9.38 3.13 -0.49
N LEU A 204 8.63 4.05 -1.10
CA LEU A 204 8.49 4.21 -2.54
C LEU A 204 8.18 5.66 -2.90
N PHE A 205 8.93 6.21 -3.85
CA PHE A 205 8.51 7.30 -4.72
C PHE A 205 8.57 6.81 -6.16
N GLU A 206 7.43 6.77 -6.84
CA GLU A 206 7.33 6.40 -8.25
C GLU A 206 6.68 7.54 -9.02
N ILE A 207 7.34 8.01 -10.04
CA ILE A 207 6.89 9.07 -10.94
C ILE A 207 6.73 8.48 -12.33
N ASN A 208 5.51 8.32 -12.78
CA ASN A 208 5.19 7.70 -14.07
C ASN A 208 3.95 8.34 -14.71
N PRO A 209 4.13 9.27 -15.67
CA PRO A 209 5.41 9.68 -16.24
C PRO A 209 6.09 10.85 -15.53
N VAL A 210 7.42 10.91 -15.67
CA VAL A 210 8.19 12.15 -15.63
C VAL A 210 8.19 12.73 -17.04
N LEU A 211 7.73 13.95 -17.20
CA LEU A 211 7.60 14.59 -18.51
C LEU A 211 8.75 15.56 -18.78
N LYS A 212 9.41 15.40 -19.90
CA LYS A 212 10.16 16.48 -20.55
C LYS A 212 9.18 17.27 -21.42
N THR A 213 8.89 18.49 -21.04
CA THR A 213 8.01 19.40 -21.79
C THR A 213 8.68 19.91 -23.08
N SER A 214 7.88 20.49 -23.97
CA SER A 214 8.33 21.07 -25.21
C SER A 214 9.29 22.28 -25.06
N ASP A 215 9.32 22.90 -23.86
CA ASP A 215 10.27 23.97 -23.48
C ASP A 215 11.42 23.44 -22.60
N ASN A 216 11.69 22.12 -22.65
CA ASN A 216 12.80 21.43 -21.97
C ASN A 216 12.79 21.49 -20.42
N LYS A 217 11.63 21.65 -19.80
CA LYS A 217 11.45 21.48 -18.35
C LYS A 217 11.17 20.01 -18.02
N ILE A 218 11.55 19.60 -16.83
CA ILE A 218 11.24 18.25 -16.30
C ILE A 218 10.19 18.40 -15.20
N LEU A 219 9.08 17.66 -15.34
CA LEU A 219 7.93 17.72 -14.43
C LEU A 219 7.51 16.32 -13.97
N ALA A 220 7.13 16.19 -12.70
CA ALA A 220 6.37 15.05 -12.23
C ALA A 220 4.89 15.23 -12.61
N VAL A 221 4.39 14.38 -13.51
CA VAL A 221 3.00 14.42 -13.99
C VAL A 221 2.10 13.58 -13.12
N ASP A 222 2.57 12.41 -12.69
CA ASP A 222 1.93 11.56 -11.70
C ASP A 222 2.89 11.28 -10.54
N ALA A 223 2.38 10.82 -9.41
CA ALA A 223 3.18 10.43 -8.27
C ALA A 223 2.47 9.34 -7.46
N LYS A 224 3.16 8.22 -7.25
CA LYS A 224 2.77 7.17 -6.30
C LYS A 224 3.79 7.19 -5.16
N VAL A 225 3.28 7.43 -3.96
CA VAL A 225 4.14 7.63 -2.77
C VAL A 225 3.66 6.73 -1.65
N THR A 226 4.60 6.01 -1.06
CA THR A 226 4.37 5.21 0.14
C THR A 226 5.38 5.62 1.21
N ILE A 227 4.89 6.06 2.36
CA ILE A 227 5.70 6.38 3.54
C ILE A 227 5.84 5.13 4.40
N ASP A 228 7.00 4.93 5.00
CA ASP A 228 7.21 3.85 5.97
C ASP A 228 6.40 4.12 7.24
N ASP A 229 5.45 3.25 7.56
CA ASP A 229 4.61 3.36 8.74
C ASP A 229 5.42 3.39 10.05
N ASN A 230 6.57 2.70 10.07
CA ASN A 230 7.46 2.69 11.22
C ASN A 230 8.16 4.04 11.47
N ALA A 231 8.14 4.96 10.50
CA ALA A 231 8.73 6.29 10.62
C ALA A 231 7.70 7.38 10.95
N LEU A 232 6.40 7.10 10.94
CA LEU A 232 5.34 8.09 11.13
C LEU A 232 5.39 8.79 12.49
N PHE A 233 6.02 8.18 13.51
CA PHE A 233 6.21 8.84 14.82
C PHE A 233 7.01 10.15 14.73
N ARG A 234 7.85 10.30 13.71
CA ARG A 234 8.64 11.52 13.46
C ARG A 234 8.10 12.40 12.32
N HIS A 235 7.07 11.94 11.61
CA HIS A 235 6.34 12.66 10.56
C HIS A 235 4.86 12.81 10.93
N LYS A 236 4.60 13.52 12.02
CA LYS A 236 3.23 13.68 12.55
C LYS A 236 2.30 14.42 11.59
N ASP A 237 2.83 15.33 10.80
CA ASP A 237 2.15 16.03 9.71
C ASP A 237 1.67 15.08 8.60
N TYR A 238 2.40 14.00 8.33
CA TYR A 238 1.98 13.01 7.35
C TYR A 238 0.84 12.11 7.86
N LEU A 239 0.70 11.92 9.17
CA LEU A 239 -0.44 11.17 9.71
C LEU A 239 -1.79 11.80 9.35
N GLU A 240 -1.86 13.13 9.21
CA GLU A 240 -3.06 13.84 8.79
C GLU A 240 -3.43 13.61 7.31
N LEU A 241 -2.49 13.09 6.52
CA LEU A 241 -2.69 12.77 5.11
C LEU A 241 -3.32 11.38 4.89
N ARG A 242 -3.43 10.57 5.95
CA ARG A 242 -3.96 9.20 5.85
C ARG A 242 -5.44 9.21 5.46
N ASP A 243 -5.79 8.51 4.41
CA ASP A 243 -7.18 8.29 4.01
C ASP A 243 -7.60 6.84 4.30
N ILE A 244 -8.22 6.64 5.46
CA ILE A 244 -8.69 5.32 5.91
C ILE A 244 -9.78 4.72 4.99
N ARG A 245 -10.44 5.51 4.14
CA ARG A 245 -11.44 5.02 3.17
C ARG A 245 -10.80 4.22 2.04
N GLU A 246 -9.51 4.41 1.84
CA GLU A 246 -8.72 3.72 0.82
C GLU A 246 -8.04 2.44 1.35
N GLU A 247 -8.09 2.21 2.67
CA GLU A 247 -7.49 1.05 3.33
C GLU A 247 -8.53 -0.07 3.52
N ASN A 248 -8.04 -1.29 3.83
CA ASN A 248 -8.92 -2.39 4.20
C ASN A 248 -9.60 -2.08 5.55
N PRO A 249 -10.94 -2.08 5.64
CA PRO A 249 -11.65 -1.71 6.87
C PRO A 249 -11.33 -2.63 8.06
N ILE A 250 -11.08 -3.92 7.79
CA ILE A 250 -10.73 -4.90 8.83
C ILE A 250 -9.33 -4.60 9.38
N GLU A 251 -8.36 -4.28 8.51
CA GLU A 251 -7.01 -3.91 8.90
C GLU A 251 -6.99 -2.59 9.70
N VAL A 252 -7.80 -1.61 9.30
CA VAL A 252 -7.95 -0.33 10.03
C VAL A 252 -8.47 -0.57 11.44
N GLU A 253 -9.49 -1.40 11.60
CA GLU A 253 -10.06 -1.72 12.90
C GLU A 253 -9.09 -2.54 13.76
N ALA A 254 -8.44 -3.55 13.18
CA ALA A 254 -7.41 -4.33 13.86
C ALA A 254 -6.26 -3.44 14.37
N GLY A 255 -5.81 -2.50 13.55
CA GLY A 255 -4.80 -1.51 13.93
C GLY A 255 -5.24 -0.61 15.09
N ALA A 256 -6.51 -0.19 15.12
CA ALA A 256 -7.08 0.59 16.23
C ALA A 256 -7.11 -0.20 17.55
N LEU A 257 -7.22 -1.54 17.48
CA LEU A 257 -7.13 -2.46 18.62
C LEU A 257 -5.69 -2.86 18.98
N GLY A 258 -4.70 -2.31 18.25
CA GLY A 258 -3.27 -2.61 18.44
C GLY A 258 -2.87 -4.02 17.98
N LEU A 259 -3.61 -4.63 17.06
CA LEU A 259 -3.32 -5.91 16.44
C LEU A 259 -2.55 -5.71 15.13
N ASN A 260 -1.56 -6.59 14.90
CA ASN A 260 -0.90 -6.68 13.59
C ASN A 260 -1.67 -7.68 12.73
N TYR A 261 -2.53 -7.18 11.87
CA TYR A 261 -3.42 -7.96 11.02
C TYR A 261 -3.19 -7.62 9.55
N VAL A 262 -3.17 -8.63 8.70
CA VAL A 262 -3.21 -8.49 7.23
C VAL A 262 -4.28 -9.43 6.71
N ASP A 263 -5.17 -8.91 5.91
CA ASP A 263 -6.25 -9.65 5.25
C ASP A 263 -5.71 -10.45 4.06
N LEU A 264 -6.15 -11.70 3.90
CA LEU A 264 -5.75 -12.61 2.82
C LEU A 264 -6.97 -13.34 2.26
N ASP A 265 -6.87 -13.82 1.02
CA ASP A 265 -7.96 -14.51 0.32
C ASP A 265 -8.00 -16.01 0.69
N GLY A 266 -8.31 -16.33 1.94
CA GLY A 266 -8.29 -17.72 2.43
C GLY A 266 -9.54 -18.13 3.17
N ASN A 267 -9.48 -19.35 3.77
CA ASN A 267 -10.61 -19.96 4.51
C ASN A 267 -10.24 -20.41 5.91
N VAL A 268 -9.00 -20.23 6.35
CA VAL A 268 -8.54 -20.57 7.69
C VAL A 268 -7.98 -19.34 8.38
N GLY A 269 -8.70 -18.87 9.41
CA GLY A 269 -8.24 -17.78 10.27
C GLY A 269 -7.04 -18.20 11.11
N CYS A 270 -6.04 -17.34 11.23
CA CYS A 270 -4.82 -17.57 11.99
C CYS A 270 -4.70 -16.61 13.16
N MET A 271 -4.35 -17.13 14.35
CA MET A 271 -3.97 -16.34 15.51
C MET A 271 -2.68 -16.90 16.11
N VAL A 272 -1.63 -16.11 16.11
CA VAL A 272 -0.30 -16.56 16.58
C VAL A 272 0.38 -15.49 17.44
N ASN A 273 1.46 -15.86 18.11
CA ASN A 273 2.35 -14.92 18.78
C ASN A 273 3.73 -14.90 18.12
N GLY A 274 3.94 -13.90 17.29
CA GLY A 274 5.19 -13.67 16.58
C GLY A 274 5.12 -13.93 15.08
N ALA A 275 5.64 -13.00 14.29
CA ALA A 275 5.55 -12.99 12.83
C ALA A 275 6.16 -14.24 12.17
N GLY A 276 7.29 -14.76 12.68
CA GLY A 276 7.90 -15.97 12.14
C GLY A 276 7.01 -17.21 12.33
N LEU A 277 6.33 -17.32 13.49
CA LEU A 277 5.39 -18.39 13.75
C LEU A 277 4.13 -18.23 12.88
N ALA A 278 3.70 -17.00 12.60
CA ALA A 278 2.58 -16.73 11.71
C ALA A 278 2.85 -17.25 10.30
N MET A 279 4.01 -16.93 9.73
CA MET A 279 4.41 -17.44 8.41
C MET A 279 4.47 -18.97 8.36
N ALA A 280 5.11 -19.59 9.36
CA ALA A 280 5.17 -21.06 9.44
C ALA A 280 3.77 -21.69 9.61
N THR A 281 2.86 -21.01 10.33
CA THR A 281 1.48 -21.48 10.50
C THR A 281 0.69 -21.39 9.19
N MET A 282 0.88 -20.32 8.44
CA MET A 282 0.26 -20.18 7.10
C MET A 282 0.75 -21.27 6.13
N ASP A 283 2.06 -21.57 6.14
CA ASP A 283 2.61 -22.67 5.35
C ASP A 283 2.00 -24.02 5.76
N LEU A 284 1.82 -24.26 7.06
CA LEU A 284 1.20 -25.47 7.58
C LEU A 284 -0.25 -25.61 7.09
N ILE A 285 -1.03 -24.52 7.13
CA ILE A 285 -2.41 -24.50 6.64
C ILE A 285 -2.46 -24.90 5.17
N LYS A 286 -1.56 -24.33 4.35
CA LYS A 286 -1.46 -24.69 2.94
C LYS A 286 -1.13 -26.17 2.71
N GLN A 287 -0.20 -26.71 3.49
CA GLN A 287 0.15 -28.13 3.44
C GLN A 287 -1.03 -29.03 3.86
N ALA A 288 -1.89 -28.57 4.75
CA ALA A 288 -3.11 -29.25 5.17
C ALA A 288 -4.28 -29.13 4.18
N GLY A 289 -4.09 -28.43 3.04
CA GLY A 289 -5.11 -28.25 2.00
C GLY A 289 -6.08 -27.10 2.27
N GLY A 290 -5.78 -26.23 3.25
CA GLY A 290 -6.48 -24.98 3.48
C GLY A 290 -5.74 -23.78 2.86
N GLU A 291 -6.37 -22.63 2.89
CA GLU A 291 -5.75 -21.34 2.51
C GLU A 291 -5.84 -20.37 3.70
N PRO A 292 -4.74 -19.71 4.11
CA PRO A 292 -4.76 -18.76 5.21
C PRO A 292 -5.61 -17.53 4.86
N ALA A 293 -6.59 -17.20 5.72
CA ALA A 293 -7.47 -16.07 5.56
C ALA A 293 -6.85 -14.76 6.07
N ASN A 294 -5.85 -14.86 6.94
CA ASN A 294 -5.19 -13.69 7.50
C ASN A 294 -3.80 -14.01 8.07
N PHE A 295 -2.98 -12.99 8.14
CA PHE A 295 -1.86 -12.93 9.08
C PHE A 295 -2.34 -12.20 10.35
N LEU A 296 -2.10 -12.75 11.54
CA LEU A 296 -2.40 -12.08 12.81
C LEU A 296 -1.40 -12.44 13.88
N ASP A 297 -0.66 -11.47 14.36
CA ASP A 297 0.25 -11.57 15.49
C ASP A 297 -0.34 -10.85 16.72
N VAL A 298 -0.70 -11.61 17.75
CA VAL A 298 -1.21 -11.07 19.01
C VAL A 298 -0.10 -10.60 19.96
N GLY A 299 1.17 -10.79 19.58
CA GLY A 299 2.34 -10.38 20.36
C GLY A 299 2.63 -11.24 21.58
N GLY A 300 3.68 -10.85 22.31
CA GLY A 300 4.19 -11.60 23.47
C GLY A 300 3.39 -11.45 24.77
N THR A 301 2.35 -10.62 24.81
CA THR A 301 1.54 -10.34 26.01
C THR A 301 0.06 -10.66 25.78
N ALA A 302 -0.25 -11.69 24.95
CA ALA A 302 -1.62 -12.07 24.63
C ALA A 302 -2.44 -12.33 25.92
N ASP A 303 -3.21 -11.33 26.34
CA ASP A 303 -4.21 -11.42 27.40
C ASP A 303 -5.60 -11.72 26.84
N ALA A 304 -6.58 -11.96 27.71
CA ALA A 304 -7.94 -12.31 27.31
C ALA A 304 -8.59 -11.26 26.39
N ALA A 305 -8.40 -9.97 26.67
CA ALA A 305 -8.99 -8.88 25.87
C ALA A 305 -8.39 -8.85 24.45
N ARG A 306 -7.09 -9.09 24.33
CA ARG A 306 -6.40 -9.12 23.03
C ARG A 306 -6.79 -10.35 22.21
N VAL A 307 -6.98 -11.50 22.85
CA VAL A 307 -7.50 -12.72 22.21
C VAL A 307 -8.94 -12.53 21.74
N GLU A 308 -9.80 -11.91 22.58
CA GLU A 308 -11.18 -11.58 22.21
C GLU A 308 -11.24 -10.64 21.01
N ALA A 309 -10.45 -9.56 21.01
CA ALA A 309 -10.34 -8.64 19.87
C ALA A 309 -9.89 -9.36 18.61
N ALA A 310 -8.90 -10.26 18.71
CA ALA A 310 -8.41 -11.06 17.59
C ALA A 310 -9.51 -11.97 17.00
N PHE A 311 -10.30 -12.64 17.83
CA PHE A 311 -11.46 -13.42 17.37
C PHE A 311 -12.49 -12.54 16.65
N GLN A 312 -12.83 -11.39 17.23
CA GLN A 312 -13.80 -10.46 16.66
C GLN A 312 -13.37 -10.00 15.25
N ILE A 313 -12.08 -9.78 15.05
CA ILE A 313 -11.53 -9.38 13.75
C ILE A 313 -11.59 -10.55 12.76
N ILE A 314 -11.08 -11.74 13.12
CA ILE A 314 -11.06 -12.92 12.23
C ILE A 314 -12.48 -13.30 11.78
N LEU A 315 -13.45 -13.27 12.69
CA LEU A 315 -14.82 -13.69 12.41
C LEU A 315 -15.63 -12.66 11.59
N LYS A 316 -15.05 -11.51 11.25
CA LYS A 316 -15.67 -10.57 10.29
C LYS A 316 -15.54 -11.03 8.85
N ASP A 317 -14.56 -11.86 8.55
CA ASP A 317 -14.42 -12.47 7.25
C ASP A 317 -15.39 -13.65 7.11
N PRO A 318 -16.40 -13.58 6.24
CA PRO A 318 -17.39 -14.62 6.04
C PRO A 318 -16.83 -15.89 5.37
N GLU A 319 -15.66 -15.82 4.75
CA GLU A 319 -15.01 -16.95 4.08
C GLU A 319 -14.27 -17.85 5.07
N VAL A 320 -14.06 -17.43 6.32
CA VAL A 320 -13.38 -18.22 7.35
C VAL A 320 -14.25 -19.41 7.77
N LYS A 321 -13.74 -20.62 7.54
CA LYS A 321 -14.38 -21.91 7.85
C LYS A 321 -13.76 -22.64 9.04
N ALA A 322 -12.55 -22.26 9.45
CA ALA A 322 -11.86 -22.78 10.61
C ALA A 322 -10.93 -21.72 11.19
N ILE A 323 -10.61 -21.78 12.46
CA ILE A 323 -9.61 -20.92 13.09
C ILE A 323 -8.52 -21.78 13.72
N LEU A 324 -7.26 -21.51 13.36
CA LEU A 324 -6.08 -22.10 13.99
C LEU A 324 -5.39 -21.09 14.89
N ILE A 325 -5.42 -21.37 16.20
CA ILE A 325 -4.64 -20.64 17.20
C ILE A 325 -3.35 -21.41 17.44
N ASN A 326 -2.21 -20.81 17.14
CA ASN A 326 -0.92 -21.45 17.31
C ASN A 326 0.00 -20.56 18.15
N ILE A 327 0.15 -20.91 19.42
CA ILE A 327 0.96 -20.15 20.38
C ILE A 327 2.17 -20.99 20.81
N PHE A 328 3.33 -20.40 20.67
CA PHE A 328 4.56 -20.97 21.22
C PHE A 328 5.09 -20.05 22.32
N GLY A 329 5.06 -20.56 23.56
CA GLY A 329 5.36 -19.77 24.74
C GLY A 329 6.76 -20.00 25.31
N GLY A 330 7.64 -19.02 25.14
CA GLY A 330 8.80 -18.84 26.03
C GLY A 330 8.44 -17.86 27.15
N ILE A 331 8.14 -16.60 26.75
CA ILE A 331 7.69 -15.53 27.67
C ILE A 331 6.17 -15.59 27.85
N VAL A 332 5.43 -15.91 26.79
CA VAL A 332 3.97 -16.06 26.82
C VAL A 332 3.59 -17.32 27.60
N ARG A 333 2.70 -17.19 28.56
CA ARG A 333 2.18 -18.31 29.32
C ARG A 333 0.95 -18.92 28.63
N CYS A 334 1.06 -20.17 28.23
CA CYS A 334 -0.01 -20.87 27.52
C CYS A 334 -1.32 -20.95 28.33
N ASP A 335 -1.25 -21.12 29.66
CA ASP A 335 -2.42 -21.12 30.54
C ASP A 335 -3.20 -19.79 30.51
N ARG A 336 -2.53 -18.66 30.37
CA ARG A 336 -3.19 -17.35 30.22
C ARG A 336 -3.89 -17.22 28.88
N VAL A 337 -3.24 -17.71 27.80
CA VAL A 337 -3.84 -17.68 26.46
C VAL A 337 -5.05 -18.63 26.43
N ALA A 338 -4.94 -19.85 27.00
CA ALA A 338 -6.06 -20.79 27.10
C ALA A 338 -7.25 -20.15 27.83
N GLN A 339 -7.00 -19.50 28.98
CA GLN A 339 -8.04 -18.77 29.69
C GLN A 339 -8.64 -17.64 28.84
N GLY A 340 -7.80 -16.90 28.13
CA GLY A 340 -8.25 -15.84 27.20
C GLY A 340 -9.15 -16.36 26.08
N VAL A 341 -8.80 -17.51 25.47
CA VAL A 341 -9.65 -18.19 24.47
C VAL A 341 -11.00 -18.60 25.09
N ILE A 342 -11.00 -19.17 26.30
CA ILE A 342 -12.22 -19.59 26.98
C ILE A 342 -13.11 -18.38 27.32
N ASP A 343 -12.53 -17.32 27.82
CA ASP A 343 -13.25 -16.11 28.21
C ASP A 343 -13.82 -15.37 26.95
N ALA A 344 -13.04 -15.25 25.90
CA ALA A 344 -13.48 -14.71 24.61
C ALA A 344 -14.66 -15.52 24.03
N TYR A 345 -14.55 -16.86 24.01
CA TYR A 345 -15.61 -17.74 23.53
C TYR A 345 -16.91 -17.54 24.32
N LYS A 346 -16.82 -17.45 25.66
CA LYS A 346 -18.00 -17.20 26.51
C LYS A 346 -18.62 -15.83 26.31
N ASN A 347 -17.80 -14.80 26.13
CA ASN A 347 -18.26 -13.42 25.93
C ASN A 347 -18.95 -13.24 24.57
N MET A 348 -18.43 -13.89 23.54
CA MET A 348 -18.96 -13.78 22.16
C MET A 348 -20.21 -14.63 21.92
N GLY A 349 -20.51 -15.57 22.81
CA GLY A 349 -21.63 -16.50 22.67
C GLY A 349 -21.29 -17.66 21.74
N THR A 350 -22.20 -18.05 20.85
CA THR A 350 -21.98 -19.21 19.97
C THR A 350 -21.05 -18.85 18.82
N ILE A 351 -19.84 -19.39 18.82
CA ILE A 351 -18.94 -19.37 17.66
C ILE A 351 -19.26 -20.62 16.83
N THR A 352 -19.68 -20.43 15.59
CA THR A 352 -20.08 -21.51 14.69
C THR A 352 -18.92 -22.12 13.90
N VAL A 353 -17.75 -21.47 13.95
CA VAL A 353 -16.54 -21.87 13.23
C VAL A 353 -15.71 -22.77 14.14
N PRO A 354 -15.27 -23.97 13.68
CA PRO A 354 -14.40 -24.85 14.45
C PRO A 354 -13.09 -24.15 14.83
N ILE A 355 -12.67 -24.33 16.09
CA ILE A 355 -11.43 -23.73 16.61
C ILE A 355 -10.44 -24.84 16.96
N ILE A 356 -9.25 -24.78 16.39
CA ILE A 356 -8.11 -25.63 16.70
C ILE A 356 -7.10 -24.80 17.50
N VAL A 357 -6.68 -25.30 18.68
CA VAL A 357 -5.75 -24.59 19.56
C VAL A 357 -4.52 -25.44 19.79
N ARG A 358 -3.38 -24.94 19.30
CA ARG A 358 -2.07 -25.51 19.59
C ARG A 358 -1.33 -24.58 20.56
N LEU A 359 -1.04 -25.11 21.74
CA LEU A 359 -0.31 -24.40 22.80
C LEU A 359 0.93 -25.20 23.18
N GLN A 360 2.11 -24.63 22.99
CA GLN A 360 3.37 -25.28 23.34
C GLN A 360 4.29 -24.30 24.08
N GLY A 361 5.02 -24.79 25.09
CA GLY A 361 5.92 -24.02 25.93
C GLY A 361 5.46 -23.89 27.37
N THR A 362 5.67 -22.74 28.01
CA THR A 362 5.42 -22.52 29.44
C THR A 362 3.96 -22.79 29.82
N ASN A 363 3.71 -23.73 30.69
CA ASN A 363 2.38 -24.18 31.19
C ASN A 363 1.46 -24.74 30.06
N ALA A 364 2.02 -25.38 29.03
CA ALA A 364 1.23 -25.97 27.94
C ALA A 364 0.30 -27.11 28.45
N ASP A 365 0.75 -27.95 29.37
CA ASP A 365 -0.07 -29.01 29.93
C ASP A 365 -1.30 -28.46 30.70
N ILE A 366 -1.09 -27.42 31.51
CA ILE A 366 -2.18 -26.72 32.22
C ILE A 366 -3.14 -26.08 31.21
N ALA A 367 -2.63 -25.49 30.16
CA ALA A 367 -3.42 -24.85 29.11
C ALA A 367 -4.29 -25.91 28.40
N LYS A 368 -3.74 -27.06 28.08
CA LYS A 368 -4.48 -28.18 27.50
C LYS A 368 -5.61 -28.65 28.40
N GLU A 369 -5.34 -28.87 29.69
CA GLU A 369 -6.37 -29.24 30.66
C GLU A 369 -7.48 -28.19 30.76
N LEU A 370 -7.14 -26.89 30.72
CA LEU A 370 -8.14 -25.82 30.75
C LEU A 370 -9.05 -25.86 29.53
N ILE A 371 -8.50 -26.05 28.34
CA ILE A 371 -9.27 -26.13 27.08
C ILE A 371 -10.15 -27.40 27.10
N ASP A 372 -9.59 -28.56 27.39
CA ASP A 372 -10.31 -29.86 27.39
C ASP A 372 -11.46 -29.89 28.42
N ASN A 373 -11.30 -29.25 29.58
CA ASN A 373 -12.31 -29.14 30.61
C ASN A 373 -13.28 -27.96 30.48
N SER A 374 -13.09 -27.09 29.45
CA SER A 374 -13.91 -25.88 29.26
C SER A 374 -15.35 -26.17 28.86
N GLY A 375 -15.62 -27.35 28.30
CA GLY A 375 -16.89 -27.70 27.68
C GLY A 375 -17.22 -26.97 26.38
N LEU A 376 -16.22 -26.27 25.79
CA LEU A 376 -16.34 -25.56 24.53
C LEU A 376 -16.01 -26.49 23.36
N ASP A 377 -16.56 -26.21 22.18
CA ASP A 377 -16.21 -26.90 20.93
C ASP A 377 -14.87 -26.40 20.37
N VAL A 378 -13.79 -26.73 21.09
CA VAL A 378 -12.43 -26.35 20.77
C VAL A 378 -11.55 -27.61 20.80
N GLN A 379 -10.81 -27.83 19.71
CA GLN A 379 -9.91 -28.98 19.57
C GLN A 379 -8.49 -28.59 19.98
N SER A 380 -7.96 -29.21 21.05
CA SER A 380 -6.57 -28.98 21.45
C SER A 380 -5.59 -29.81 20.62
N ALA A 381 -4.41 -29.26 20.34
CA ALA A 381 -3.28 -29.94 19.70
C ALA A 381 -1.97 -29.58 20.42
N VAL A 382 -1.01 -30.52 20.44
CA VAL A 382 0.34 -30.28 20.97
C VAL A 382 1.35 -30.20 19.84
N GLU A 383 1.36 -31.21 18.99
CA GLU A 383 2.29 -31.26 17.86
C GLU A 383 1.79 -30.41 16.68
N PHE A 384 2.74 -29.91 15.88
CA PHE A 384 2.44 -29.07 14.72
C PHE A 384 1.68 -29.84 13.64
N GLN A 385 2.06 -31.10 13.41
CA GLN A 385 1.37 -32.01 12.49
C GLN A 385 -0.05 -32.33 12.94
N GLU A 386 -0.27 -32.55 14.24
CA GLU A 386 -1.60 -32.80 14.81
C GLU A 386 -2.56 -31.62 14.54
N ALA A 387 -2.04 -30.38 14.65
CA ALA A 387 -2.82 -29.20 14.33
C ALA A 387 -3.20 -29.15 12.84
N ALA A 388 -2.26 -29.50 11.94
CA ALA A 388 -2.51 -29.60 10.51
C ALA A 388 -3.60 -30.64 10.18
N ASP A 389 -3.49 -31.84 10.74
CA ASP A 389 -4.43 -32.93 10.51
C ASP A 389 -5.87 -32.55 10.98
N LYS A 390 -5.99 -31.81 12.08
CA LYS A 390 -7.26 -31.28 12.58
C LYS A 390 -7.83 -30.18 11.66
N VAL A 391 -6.99 -29.28 11.14
CA VAL A 391 -7.41 -28.29 10.14
C VAL A 391 -7.93 -29.00 8.90
N GLN A 392 -7.19 -29.98 8.38
CA GLN A 392 -7.64 -30.76 7.22
C GLN A 392 -8.97 -31.46 7.46
N ALA A 393 -9.15 -32.07 8.66
CA ALA A 393 -10.38 -32.80 9.00
C ALA A 393 -11.62 -31.91 9.08
N VAL A 394 -11.47 -30.63 9.48
CA VAL A 394 -12.63 -29.68 9.55
C VAL A 394 -12.92 -28.99 8.21
N LEU A 395 -11.99 -29.04 7.25
CA LEU A 395 -12.19 -28.49 5.90
C LEU A 395 -12.72 -29.52 4.90
N ALA A 396 -12.58 -30.82 5.19
CA ALA A 396 -13.04 -31.93 4.36
C ALA A 396 -14.56 -32.10 4.42
#